data_2dbed92879b41e634c3f3d7b3ff41439
#
_entry.id   2dbed92879b41e634c3f3d7b3ff41439
#
_cell.length_a   1.000
_cell.length_b   1.000
_cell.length_c   1.000
_cell.angle_alpha   90.00
_cell.angle_beta   90.00
_cell.angle_gamma   90.00
#
_symmetry.space_group_name_H-M   'P 1'
#
loop_
_entity.id
_entity.type
_entity.pdbx_description
1 polymer ?
#
loop_
_entity_poly.entity_id
_entity_poly.type
_entity_poly.pdbx_seq_one_letter_code
_entity_poly.pdbx_strand_id
1 'polypeptide(L)'
;MTQTSPGWHSRGYLPHFDGGELAQFITFRLFDSLPKVILIGWKEDLRLEKSAEAESIMRRRVEAYLDQGHGSCYLNNGEVATMVQNALLFHDRVKYRLAAWVVMPNHVHLLCTPIGYSLAQIMHSLKSFTSSEANKLLNRAGRFWQKEYFDRYTRNARHYARVVAYIENNPVKANLCKRASDWPFSSAYFRAR
;
A
#
# COMPACT_ATOMS: atom_id res chain seq x y z
N MET A 1 27.54 -5.37 -4.74
CA MET A 1 26.07 -5.31 -4.90
C MET A 1 25.57 -6.75 -4.87
N THR A 2 25.02 -7.19 -3.74
CA THR A 2 24.46 -8.56 -3.61
C THR A 2 23.08 -8.58 -4.27
N GLN A 3 22.99 -9.12 -5.48
CA GLN A 3 21.72 -9.50 -6.09
C GLN A 3 21.13 -10.60 -5.21
N THR A 4 20.09 -10.28 -4.45
CA THR A 4 19.25 -11.29 -3.80
C THR A 4 18.48 -12.01 -4.90
N SER A 5 18.61 -13.33 -4.96
CA SER A 5 17.82 -14.15 -5.89
C SER A 5 16.33 -13.92 -5.64
N PRO A 6 15.50 -13.83 -6.70
CA PRO A 6 14.03 -13.73 -6.55
C PRO A 6 13.50 -14.87 -5.68
N GLY A 7 12.70 -14.55 -4.67
CA GLY A 7 12.18 -15.57 -3.78
C GLY A 7 11.17 -15.08 -2.75
N TRP A 8 10.42 -16.02 -2.21
CA TRP A 8 9.51 -15.79 -1.09
C TRP A 8 10.27 -15.78 0.23
N HIS A 9 10.01 -14.77 1.06
CA HIS A 9 10.51 -14.70 2.42
C HIS A 9 9.44 -14.16 3.36
N SER A 10 9.53 -14.50 4.65
CA SER A 10 8.65 -13.98 5.68
C SER A 10 9.47 -13.18 6.70
N ARG A 11 8.98 -11.99 7.04
CA ARG A 11 9.55 -11.14 8.10
C ARG A 11 8.58 -10.93 9.27
N GLY A 12 7.49 -11.65 9.27
CA GLY A 12 6.41 -11.62 10.24
C GLY A 12 5.40 -12.70 9.90
N TYR A 13 4.14 -12.35 9.77
CA TYR A 13 3.08 -13.31 9.42
C TYR A 13 2.52 -13.14 7.98
N LEU A 14 3.07 -12.21 7.20
CA LEU A 14 2.78 -12.10 5.78
C LEU A 14 3.97 -12.58 4.94
N PRO A 15 3.73 -13.40 3.91
CA PRO A 15 4.76 -13.73 2.93
C PRO A 15 5.03 -12.50 2.05
N HIS A 16 6.31 -12.21 1.81
CA HIS A 16 6.79 -11.19 0.90
C HIS A 16 7.52 -11.82 -0.26
N PHE A 17 7.36 -11.26 -1.44
CA PHE A 17 8.07 -11.73 -2.63
C PHE A 17 9.08 -10.69 -3.10
N ASP A 18 10.37 -11.03 -3.06
CA ASP A 18 11.41 -10.22 -3.68
C ASP A 18 11.52 -10.63 -5.15
N GLY A 19 10.82 -9.89 -6.01
CA GLY A 19 10.66 -10.20 -7.44
C GLY A 19 11.71 -9.56 -8.34
N GLY A 20 12.76 -8.94 -7.77
CA GLY A 20 13.72 -8.19 -8.57
C GLY A 20 13.02 -7.09 -9.38
N GLU A 21 13.14 -7.13 -10.69
CA GLU A 21 12.54 -6.13 -11.60
C GLU A 21 11.06 -6.37 -11.95
N LEU A 22 10.35 -7.24 -11.23
CA LEU A 22 8.91 -7.43 -11.45
C LEU A 22 8.09 -6.30 -10.81
N ALA A 23 7.05 -5.86 -11.52
CA ALA A 23 6.13 -4.87 -10.98
C ALA A 23 5.34 -5.45 -9.81
N GLN A 24 5.38 -4.77 -8.66
CA GLN A 24 4.78 -5.19 -7.41
C GLN A 24 3.71 -4.21 -6.95
N PHE A 25 2.53 -4.75 -6.70
CA PHE A 25 1.44 -4.07 -6.01
C PHE A 25 1.69 -4.13 -4.51
N ILE A 26 1.63 -2.99 -3.84
CA ILE A 26 1.94 -2.86 -2.42
C ILE A 26 0.80 -2.08 -1.75
N THR A 27 0.42 -2.55 -0.56
CA THR A 27 -0.49 -1.83 0.34
C THR A 27 0.15 -1.68 1.70
N PHE A 28 0.28 -0.48 2.22
CA PHE A 28 0.67 -0.20 3.59
C PHE A 28 -0.32 0.76 4.25
N ARG A 29 -0.54 0.63 5.55
CA ARG A 29 -1.65 1.26 6.24
C ARG A 29 -1.26 1.86 7.58
N LEU A 30 -2.05 2.80 8.08
CA LEU A 30 -1.90 3.35 9.43
C LEU A 30 -1.98 2.24 10.47
N PHE A 31 -1.30 2.43 11.60
CA PHE A 31 -1.14 1.39 12.61
C PHE A 31 -2.47 0.96 13.25
N ASP A 32 -3.44 1.87 13.30
CA ASP A 32 -4.75 1.71 13.94
C ASP A 32 -5.91 1.47 12.95
N SER A 33 -5.63 1.45 11.65
CA SER A 33 -6.64 1.31 10.58
C SER A 33 -7.34 -0.06 10.55
N LEU A 34 -6.74 -1.09 11.15
CA LEU A 34 -7.32 -2.42 11.29
C LEU A 34 -6.85 -3.04 12.62
N PRO A 35 -7.73 -3.11 13.64
CA PRO A 35 -7.44 -3.71 14.92
C PRO A 35 -7.05 -5.18 14.80
N LYS A 36 -6.07 -5.61 15.62
CA LYS A 36 -5.58 -7.00 15.62
C LYS A 36 -6.70 -8.00 15.94
N VAL A 37 -7.63 -7.65 16.81
CA VAL A 37 -8.75 -8.52 17.21
C VAL A 37 -9.62 -8.88 16.00
N ILE A 38 -9.90 -7.93 15.12
CA ILE A 38 -10.67 -8.16 13.89
C ILE A 38 -9.91 -9.09 12.95
N LEU A 39 -8.60 -8.86 12.79
CA LEU A 39 -7.75 -9.70 11.95
C LEU A 39 -7.66 -11.14 12.47
N ILE A 40 -7.60 -11.32 13.79
CA ILE A 40 -7.56 -12.64 14.45
C ILE A 40 -8.90 -13.34 14.22
N GLY A 41 -10.04 -12.68 14.48
CA GLY A 41 -11.37 -13.27 14.24
C GLY A 41 -11.55 -13.74 12.81
N TRP A 42 -11.18 -12.93 11.81
CA TRP A 42 -11.27 -13.35 10.41
C TRP A 42 -10.33 -14.50 10.06
N LYS A 43 -9.17 -14.60 10.71
CA LYS A 43 -8.27 -15.75 10.52
C LYS A 43 -8.85 -17.02 11.12
N GLU A 44 -9.51 -16.93 12.26
CA GLU A 44 -10.20 -18.06 12.89
C GLU A 44 -11.36 -18.55 12.02
N ASP A 45 -12.18 -17.64 11.49
CA ASP A 45 -13.26 -17.96 10.54
C ASP A 45 -12.73 -18.75 9.32
N LEU A 46 -11.57 -18.35 8.81
CA LEU A 46 -10.95 -18.94 7.61
C LEU A 46 -9.99 -20.09 7.91
N ARG A 47 -9.80 -20.45 9.18
CA ARG A 47 -8.80 -21.44 9.61
C ARG A 47 -9.06 -22.85 9.09
N LEU A 48 -10.30 -23.14 8.76
CA LEU A 48 -10.70 -24.43 8.15
C LEU A 48 -10.39 -24.50 6.65
N GLU A 49 -10.13 -23.37 6.00
CA GLU A 49 -9.83 -23.28 4.56
C GLU A 49 -8.39 -22.87 4.32
N LYS A 50 -7.45 -23.81 4.35
CA LYS A 50 -6.07 -23.60 3.89
C LYS A 50 -6.03 -23.60 2.35
N SER A 51 -6.66 -22.63 1.72
CA SER A 51 -6.74 -22.54 0.26
C SER A 51 -6.35 -21.13 -0.23
N ALA A 52 -5.94 -21.03 -1.50
CA ALA A 52 -5.75 -19.74 -2.18
C ALA A 52 -7.02 -18.89 -2.17
N GLU A 53 -8.17 -19.51 -1.98
CA GLU A 53 -9.47 -18.86 -1.83
C GLU A 53 -9.60 -18.14 -0.49
N ALA A 54 -9.18 -18.76 0.62
CA ALA A 54 -9.16 -18.14 1.94
C ALA A 54 -8.27 -16.88 1.98
N GLU A 55 -7.10 -16.91 1.33
CA GLU A 55 -6.25 -15.73 1.19
C GLU A 55 -6.93 -14.62 0.39
N SER A 56 -7.65 -14.98 -0.67
CA SER A 56 -8.40 -14.04 -1.49
C SER A 56 -9.56 -13.40 -0.73
N ILE A 57 -10.28 -14.19 0.08
CA ILE A 57 -11.36 -13.71 0.94
C ILE A 57 -10.81 -12.78 2.02
N MET A 58 -9.73 -13.18 2.70
CA MET A 58 -9.06 -12.36 3.72
C MET A 58 -8.68 -11.00 3.17
N ARG A 59 -8.03 -10.97 1.99
CA ARG A 59 -7.64 -9.73 1.34
C ARG A 59 -8.84 -8.83 1.06
N ARG A 60 -9.92 -9.38 0.48
CA ARG A 60 -11.15 -8.61 0.22
C ARG A 60 -11.78 -8.04 1.49
N ARG A 61 -11.76 -8.80 2.60
CA ARG A 61 -12.25 -8.31 3.91
C ARG A 61 -11.40 -7.16 4.41
N VAL A 62 -10.05 -7.28 4.34
CA VAL A 62 -9.12 -6.22 4.74
C VAL A 62 -9.33 -4.96 3.90
N GLU A 63 -9.39 -5.09 2.57
CA GLU A 63 -9.62 -3.97 1.66
C GLU A 63 -10.95 -3.28 1.95
N ALA A 64 -12.06 -4.04 2.05
CA ALA A 64 -13.37 -3.48 2.36
C ALA A 64 -13.42 -2.75 3.71
N TYR A 65 -12.69 -3.26 4.70
CA TYR A 65 -12.60 -2.60 6.02
C TYR A 65 -11.80 -1.30 5.96
N LEU A 66 -10.69 -1.28 5.23
CA LEU A 66 -9.88 -0.08 5.04
C LEU A 66 -10.65 1.00 4.26
N ASP A 67 -11.40 0.62 3.23
CA ASP A 67 -12.23 1.54 2.42
C ASP A 67 -13.32 2.23 3.25
N GLN A 68 -13.74 1.65 4.39
CA GLN A 68 -14.69 2.27 5.32
C GLN A 68 -14.07 3.38 6.19
N GLY A 69 -12.77 3.62 6.08
CA GLY A 69 -12.11 4.72 6.78
C GLY A 69 -11.98 4.54 8.29
N HIS A 70 -11.75 3.31 8.76
CA HIS A 70 -11.53 3.06 10.18
C HIS A 70 -10.17 3.57 10.67
N GLY A 71 -10.10 3.91 11.97
CA GLY A 71 -8.91 4.45 12.63
C GLY A 71 -8.83 5.98 12.53
N SER A 72 -7.66 6.51 12.82
CA SER A 72 -7.43 7.96 12.91
C SER A 72 -7.47 8.70 11.58
N CYS A 73 -7.41 8.00 10.47
CA CYS A 73 -7.46 8.58 9.11
C CYS A 73 -6.55 9.79 8.90
N TYR A 74 -5.35 9.79 9.47
CA TYR A 74 -4.42 10.93 9.43
C TYR A 74 -4.07 11.40 8.02
N LEU A 75 -4.25 10.55 7.00
CA LEU A 75 -4.01 10.90 5.60
C LEU A 75 -5.16 11.73 4.99
N ASN A 76 -6.25 11.99 5.74
CA ASN A 76 -7.24 13.02 5.38
C ASN A 76 -6.68 14.44 5.55
N ASN A 77 -5.63 14.63 6.34
CA ASN A 77 -4.92 15.89 6.39
C ASN A 77 -4.16 16.08 5.07
N GLY A 78 -4.50 17.12 4.32
CA GLY A 78 -3.94 17.39 2.99
C GLY A 78 -2.42 17.59 2.98
N GLU A 79 -1.84 18.16 4.04
CA GLU A 79 -0.39 18.33 4.16
C GLU A 79 0.30 16.99 4.35
N VAL A 80 -0.26 16.11 5.18
CA VAL A 80 0.26 14.76 5.40
C VAL A 80 0.13 13.92 4.12
N ALA A 81 -1.02 13.98 3.44
CA ALA A 81 -1.23 13.25 2.18
C ALA A 81 -0.27 13.73 1.09
N THR A 82 -0.09 15.05 0.96
CA THR A 82 0.87 15.67 0.03
C THR A 82 2.30 15.22 0.34
N MET A 83 2.72 15.25 1.60
CA MET A 83 4.05 14.82 2.03
C MET A 83 4.28 13.34 1.68
N VAL A 84 3.30 12.47 1.96
CA VAL A 84 3.39 11.03 1.60
C VAL A 84 3.48 10.85 0.09
N GLN A 85 2.63 11.54 -0.69
CA GLN A 85 2.68 11.49 -2.15
C GLN A 85 4.03 11.96 -2.71
N ASN A 86 4.54 13.08 -2.20
CA ASN A 86 5.84 13.59 -2.62
C ASN A 86 6.98 12.63 -2.30
N ALA A 87 6.92 11.91 -1.17
CA ALA A 87 7.89 10.87 -0.84
C ALA A 87 7.84 9.69 -1.83
N LEU A 88 6.65 9.31 -2.33
CA LEU A 88 6.51 8.32 -3.39
C LEU A 88 7.15 8.81 -4.70
N LEU A 89 6.85 10.04 -5.11
CA LEU A 89 7.36 10.63 -6.34
C LEU A 89 8.87 10.88 -6.30
N PHE A 90 9.42 11.28 -5.16
CA PHE A 90 10.85 11.54 -4.98
C PHE A 90 11.73 10.31 -5.28
N HIS A 91 11.24 9.12 -5.03
CA HIS A 91 11.96 7.88 -5.28
C HIS A 91 11.70 7.26 -6.65
N ASP A 92 10.77 7.85 -7.43
CA ASP A 92 10.52 7.38 -8.80
C ASP A 92 11.77 7.55 -9.67
N ARG A 93 12.07 6.53 -10.48
CA ARG A 93 13.26 6.41 -11.35
C ARG A 93 14.61 6.37 -10.62
N VAL A 94 14.62 6.47 -9.29
CA VAL A 94 15.81 6.34 -8.45
C VAL A 94 15.88 4.97 -7.77
N LYS A 95 14.84 4.61 -7.02
CA LYS A 95 14.74 3.31 -6.33
C LYS A 95 13.75 2.36 -6.98
N TYR A 96 12.81 2.89 -7.74
CA TYR A 96 11.79 2.12 -8.47
C TYR A 96 11.23 2.94 -9.65
N ARG A 97 10.48 2.29 -10.53
CA ARG A 97 9.58 2.93 -11.50
C ARG A 97 8.17 2.89 -10.94
N LEU A 98 7.61 4.05 -10.64
CA LEU A 98 6.27 4.18 -10.06
C LEU A 98 5.23 4.20 -11.20
N ALA A 99 4.36 3.20 -11.22
CA ALA A 99 3.37 3.04 -12.28
C ALA A 99 2.00 3.60 -11.91
N ALA A 100 1.56 3.38 -10.67
CA ALA A 100 0.32 3.92 -10.14
C ALA A 100 0.40 4.05 -8.62
N TRP A 101 -0.32 5.02 -8.05
CA TRP A 101 -0.45 5.20 -6.61
C TRP A 101 -1.77 5.87 -6.24
N VAL A 102 -2.16 5.69 -4.99
CA VAL A 102 -3.22 6.45 -4.33
C VAL A 102 -2.95 6.51 -2.83
N VAL A 103 -3.05 7.70 -2.28
CA VAL A 103 -3.05 7.93 -0.83
C VAL A 103 -4.50 8.04 -0.38
N MET A 104 -4.98 7.02 0.32
CA MET A 104 -6.32 6.93 0.91
C MET A 104 -6.29 7.45 2.35
N PRO A 105 -7.45 7.72 3.00
CA PRO A 105 -7.50 8.30 4.34
C PRO A 105 -6.68 7.56 5.41
N ASN A 106 -6.52 6.24 5.31
CA ASN A 106 -5.87 5.39 6.33
C ASN A 106 -4.89 4.37 5.76
N HIS A 107 -4.66 4.36 4.45
CA HIS A 107 -3.72 3.46 3.77
C HIS A 107 -3.23 4.04 2.44
N VAL A 108 -2.24 3.39 1.87
CA VAL A 108 -1.65 3.74 0.58
C VAL A 108 -1.57 2.49 -0.28
N HIS A 109 -1.95 2.60 -1.53
CA HIS A 109 -1.65 1.62 -2.57
C HIS A 109 -0.64 2.17 -3.55
N LEU A 110 0.29 1.34 -3.99
CA LEU A 110 1.17 1.67 -5.10
C LEU A 110 1.49 0.44 -5.94
N LEU A 111 1.77 0.67 -7.21
CA LEU A 111 2.35 -0.29 -8.14
C LEU A 111 3.69 0.25 -8.59
N CYS A 112 4.77 -0.45 -8.27
CA CYS A 112 6.11 -0.04 -8.66
C CYS A 112 6.99 -1.24 -9.05
N THR A 113 8.00 -0.96 -9.87
CA THR A 113 9.05 -1.92 -10.23
C THR A 113 10.34 -1.49 -9.58
N PRO A 114 10.92 -2.24 -8.62
CA PRO A 114 12.19 -1.91 -7.98
C PRO A 114 13.34 -1.76 -8.98
N ILE A 115 14.30 -0.89 -8.68
CA ILE A 115 15.52 -0.65 -9.47
C ILE A 115 16.71 -0.73 -8.53
N GLY A 116 17.44 -1.84 -8.52
CA GLY A 116 18.66 -2.00 -7.73
C GLY A 116 18.49 -2.05 -6.19
N TYR A 117 17.25 -1.98 -5.70
CA TYR A 117 16.89 -2.06 -4.28
C TYR A 117 15.92 -3.19 -4.02
N SER A 118 16.01 -3.84 -2.86
CA SER A 118 14.97 -4.76 -2.44
C SER A 118 13.70 -4.00 -2.02
N LEU A 119 12.54 -4.65 -2.18
CA LEU A 119 11.27 -4.06 -1.74
C LEU A 119 11.30 -3.68 -0.26
N ALA A 120 11.96 -4.48 0.57
CA ALA A 120 12.13 -4.19 1.98
C ALA A 120 12.90 -2.89 2.28
N GLN A 121 13.98 -2.63 1.52
CA GLN A 121 14.75 -1.38 1.64
C GLN A 121 13.90 -0.18 1.23
N ILE A 122 13.17 -0.30 0.13
CA ILE A 122 12.24 0.73 -0.36
C ILE A 122 11.19 1.05 0.70
N MET A 123 10.49 0.03 1.19
CA MET A 123 9.41 0.20 2.17
C MET A 123 9.92 0.70 3.53
N HIS A 124 11.10 0.24 3.96
CA HIS A 124 11.72 0.76 5.19
C HIS A 124 12.01 2.25 5.08
N SER A 125 12.70 2.67 4.01
CA SER A 125 13.04 4.08 3.76
C SER A 125 11.79 4.96 3.69
N LEU A 126 10.79 4.55 2.90
CA LEU A 126 9.56 5.28 2.70
C LEU A 126 8.74 5.44 3.99
N LYS A 127 8.53 4.33 4.72
CA LYS A 127 7.74 4.35 5.95
C LYS A 127 8.45 5.08 7.09
N SER A 128 9.77 4.97 7.20
CA SER A 128 10.55 5.67 8.23
C SER A 128 10.49 7.18 8.02
N PHE A 129 10.77 7.66 6.81
CA PHE A 129 10.70 9.07 6.47
C PHE A 129 9.30 9.63 6.70
N THR A 130 8.29 9.02 6.08
CA THR A 130 6.91 9.55 6.15
C THR A 130 6.31 9.46 7.55
N SER A 131 6.72 8.47 8.37
CA SER A 131 6.32 8.38 9.79
C SER A 131 6.88 9.55 10.61
N SER A 132 8.17 9.88 10.40
CA SER A 132 8.82 11.00 11.09
C SER A 132 8.16 12.32 10.74
N GLU A 133 8.00 12.60 9.45
CA GLU A 133 7.43 13.87 8.98
C GLU A 133 5.94 14.00 9.33
N ALA A 134 5.16 12.93 9.19
CA ALA A 134 3.74 12.95 9.59
C ALA A 134 3.58 13.21 11.10
N ASN A 135 4.43 12.62 11.94
CA ASN A 135 4.39 12.87 13.38
C ASN A 135 4.71 14.34 13.74
N LYS A 136 5.64 14.97 13.00
CA LYS A 136 5.94 16.41 13.15
C LYS A 136 4.73 17.27 12.73
N LEU A 137 4.21 17.04 11.51
CA LEU A 137 3.07 17.78 10.97
C LEU A 137 1.83 17.70 11.86
N LEU A 138 1.60 16.56 12.48
CA LEU A 138 0.44 16.29 13.35
C LEU A 138 0.71 16.58 14.83
N ASN A 139 1.90 17.09 15.18
CA ASN A 139 2.34 17.32 16.56
C ASN A 139 2.06 16.11 17.48
N ARG A 140 2.45 14.90 17.01
CA ARG A 140 2.23 13.64 17.71
C ARG A 140 3.50 12.79 17.76
N ALA A 141 3.51 11.78 18.59
CA ALA A 141 4.58 10.80 18.69
C ALA A 141 4.03 9.36 18.53
N GLY A 142 4.94 8.40 18.41
CA GLY A 142 4.60 6.99 18.35
C GLY A 142 4.44 6.45 16.94
N ARG A 143 3.87 5.26 16.86
CA ARG A 143 3.74 4.53 15.60
C ARG A 143 2.76 5.22 14.66
N PHE A 144 3.17 5.43 13.41
CA PHE A 144 2.32 5.96 12.34
C PHE A 144 1.82 4.84 11.42
N TRP A 145 2.72 4.02 10.89
CA TRP A 145 2.39 2.90 10.01
C TRP A 145 2.32 1.57 10.75
N GLN A 146 1.48 0.66 10.27
CA GLN A 146 1.55 -0.74 10.68
C GLN A 146 2.91 -1.33 10.27
N LYS A 147 3.46 -2.27 11.06
CA LYS A 147 4.78 -2.85 10.79
C LYS A 147 4.82 -3.54 9.44
N GLU A 148 3.87 -4.44 9.20
CA GLU A 148 3.74 -5.19 7.97
C GLU A 148 3.12 -4.36 6.85
N TYR A 149 3.43 -4.71 5.61
CA TYR A 149 2.75 -4.28 4.40
C TYR A 149 2.35 -5.53 3.61
N PHE A 150 1.38 -5.39 2.72
CA PHE A 150 1.01 -6.44 1.77
C PHE A 150 1.72 -6.15 0.44
N ASP A 151 2.24 -7.20 -0.22
CA ASP A 151 2.79 -7.10 -1.56
C ASP A 151 2.41 -8.29 -2.43
N ARG A 152 2.33 -8.04 -3.73
CA ARG A 152 2.08 -9.05 -4.76
C ARG A 152 2.62 -8.59 -6.10
N TYR A 153 3.38 -9.45 -6.78
CA TYR A 153 3.84 -9.16 -8.14
C TYR A 153 2.74 -9.30 -9.19
N THR A 154 2.84 -8.56 -10.28
CA THR A 154 1.95 -8.69 -11.43
C THR A 154 2.45 -9.79 -12.36
N ARG A 155 1.54 -10.70 -12.77
CA ARG A 155 1.89 -11.91 -13.51
C ARG A 155 2.00 -11.69 -15.01
N ASN A 156 1.28 -10.71 -15.56
CA ASN A 156 1.21 -10.40 -16.99
C ASN A 156 0.62 -8.99 -17.19
N ALA A 157 0.64 -8.51 -18.44
CA ALA A 157 0.13 -7.18 -18.82
C ALA A 157 -1.35 -6.96 -18.45
N ARG A 158 -2.21 -7.98 -18.61
CA ARG A 158 -3.63 -7.90 -18.22
C ARG A 158 -3.79 -7.73 -16.70
N HIS A 159 -2.99 -8.45 -15.91
CA HIS A 159 -3.00 -8.31 -14.46
C HIS A 159 -2.48 -6.93 -14.04
N TYR A 160 -1.40 -6.47 -14.66
CA TYR A 160 -0.84 -5.13 -14.45
C TYR A 160 -1.89 -4.03 -14.69
N ALA A 161 -2.55 -4.03 -15.85
CA ALA A 161 -3.58 -3.05 -16.19
C ALA A 161 -4.75 -3.06 -15.18
N ARG A 162 -5.19 -4.25 -14.72
CA ARG A 162 -6.23 -4.36 -13.68
C ARG A 162 -5.78 -3.79 -12.34
N VAL A 163 -4.51 -3.95 -11.97
CA VAL A 163 -3.97 -3.38 -10.73
C VAL A 163 -3.89 -1.86 -10.82
N VAL A 164 -3.45 -1.30 -11.96
CA VAL A 164 -3.48 0.16 -12.18
C VAL A 164 -4.91 0.69 -12.03
N ALA A 165 -5.86 0.11 -12.74
CA ALA A 165 -7.26 0.52 -12.67
C ALA A 165 -7.84 0.38 -11.23
N TYR A 166 -7.49 -0.68 -10.52
CA TYR A 166 -7.88 -0.88 -9.13
C TYR A 166 -7.36 0.25 -8.22
N ILE A 167 -6.06 0.58 -8.32
CA ILE A 167 -5.43 1.64 -7.51
C ILE A 167 -6.11 2.98 -7.79
N GLU A 168 -6.30 3.32 -9.06
CA GLU A 168 -6.82 4.62 -9.45
C GLU A 168 -8.32 4.80 -9.15
N ASN A 169 -9.10 3.73 -9.22
CA ASN A 169 -10.54 3.77 -8.89
C ASN A 169 -10.84 3.55 -7.39
N ASN A 170 -9.82 3.34 -6.57
CA ASN A 170 -10.02 3.10 -5.14
C ASN A 170 -10.81 4.22 -4.42
N PRO A 171 -10.51 5.53 -4.66
CA PRO A 171 -11.27 6.63 -4.05
C PRO A 171 -12.75 6.67 -4.49
N VAL A 172 -13.04 6.29 -5.75
CA VAL A 172 -14.41 6.21 -6.25
C VAL A 172 -15.15 5.07 -5.58
N LYS A 173 -14.52 3.89 -5.48
CA LYS A 173 -15.07 2.73 -4.78
C LYS A 173 -15.37 3.01 -3.30
N ALA A 174 -14.52 3.81 -2.64
CA ALA A 174 -14.70 4.25 -1.27
C ALA A 174 -15.66 5.47 -1.12
N ASN A 175 -16.31 5.91 -2.20
CA ASN A 175 -17.22 7.06 -2.23
C ASN A 175 -16.57 8.39 -1.79
N LEU A 176 -15.26 8.55 -1.96
CA LEU A 176 -14.53 9.78 -1.64
C LEU A 176 -14.57 10.82 -2.77
N CYS A 177 -14.80 10.38 -4.00
CA CYS A 177 -14.97 11.24 -5.17
C CYS A 177 -15.84 10.55 -6.23
N LYS A 178 -16.29 11.31 -7.24
CA LYS A 178 -17.13 10.80 -8.34
C LYS A 178 -16.30 10.18 -9.47
N ARG A 179 -15.12 10.72 -9.75
CA ARG A 179 -14.21 10.24 -10.81
C ARG A 179 -12.82 10.08 -10.22
N ALA A 180 -12.07 9.09 -10.69
CA ALA A 180 -10.70 8.83 -10.25
C ALA A 180 -9.78 10.07 -10.39
N SER A 181 -9.98 10.86 -11.43
CA SER A 181 -9.26 12.11 -11.68
C SER A 181 -9.59 13.26 -10.70
N ASP A 182 -10.63 13.12 -9.89
CA ASP A 182 -11.00 14.15 -8.91
C ASP A 182 -10.25 13.99 -7.57
N TRP A 183 -9.57 12.83 -7.36
CA TRP A 183 -8.82 12.57 -6.13
C TRP A 183 -7.37 13.06 -6.24
N PRO A 184 -6.99 14.16 -5.56
CA PRO A 184 -5.71 14.85 -5.82
C PRO A 184 -4.47 14.04 -5.42
N PHE A 185 -4.62 13.02 -4.59
CA PHE A 185 -3.53 12.20 -4.07
C PHE A 185 -3.42 10.87 -4.81
N SER A 186 -3.55 10.88 -6.15
CA SER A 186 -3.51 9.68 -6.98
C SER A 186 -2.83 9.90 -8.33
N SER A 187 -2.33 8.81 -8.93
CA SER A 187 -1.79 8.83 -10.29
C SER A 187 -2.84 9.20 -11.34
N ALA A 188 -4.13 8.89 -11.11
CA ALA A 188 -5.22 9.28 -12.02
C ALA A 188 -5.35 10.80 -12.15
N TYR A 189 -5.22 11.53 -11.05
CA TYR A 189 -5.25 12.99 -11.03
C TYR A 189 -4.08 13.60 -11.82
N PHE A 190 -2.87 13.03 -11.66
CA PHE A 190 -1.68 13.49 -12.37
C PHE A 190 -1.73 13.22 -13.87
N ARG A 191 -2.33 12.10 -14.30
CA ARG A 191 -2.46 11.77 -15.73
C ARG A 191 -3.51 12.59 -16.46
N ALA A 192 -4.47 13.14 -15.75
CA ALA A 192 -5.55 13.94 -16.32
C ALA A 192 -5.17 15.41 -16.57
N ARG A 193 -3.94 15.79 -16.19
CA ARG A 193 -3.39 17.14 -16.32
C ARG A 193 -2.17 17.19 -17.23
#